data_d565b533d718c5655d53263b827d2b81
#
_entry.id   d565b533d718c5655d53263b827d2b81
#
_cell.length_a   1.000
_cell.length_b   1.000
_cell.length_c   1.000
_cell.angle_alpha   90.00
_cell.angle_beta   90.00
_cell.angle_gamma   90.00
#
_symmetry.space_group_name_H-M   'P 1'
#
loop_
_entity.id
_entity.type
_entity.pdbx_description
1 polymer ?
#
loop_
_entity_poly.entity_id
_entity_poly.type
_entity_poly.pdbx_seq_one_letter_code
_entity_poly.pdbx_strand_id
1 'polypeptide(L)'
;MKIIERQLIGKHSQETCEDGIVETDNFIAVIDGSTSKTSNCINDNTTNGRYCMQLLSACIKNLEPTIGIKSFCDYVTSYIHQVYICHNMDLHMLSEHPEERLTASLAIFSKFHNQVWMIGDCQCIVDGKFYENPKPTEGLIAEKRAIYIAKQLTIDPQQSPESLMIDGRNHIFSDLLDSMQAQNLKYAVIDGFPIYQNGIKIIPVISHVILATDGYPFLRQTLADSENALRKQLEHDPMNIDSFKATKGLMNGNVSFDDRAYISFRTIVL
;
A
#
# COMPACT_ATOMS: atom_id res chain seq x y z
N MET A 1 13.60 -16.92 -11.20
CA MET A 1 13.69 -16.30 -9.87
C MET A 1 13.58 -17.38 -8.81
N LYS A 2 14.27 -17.26 -7.67
CA LYS A 2 14.19 -18.23 -6.55
C LYS A 2 13.64 -17.51 -5.34
N ILE A 3 12.41 -17.84 -4.93
CA ILE A 3 11.80 -17.30 -3.69
C ILE A 3 12.57 -17.84 -2.49
N ILE A 4 12.86 -16.97 -1.52
CA ILE A 4 13.56 -17.26 -0.26
C ILE A 4 12.57 -17.23 0.90
N GLU A 5 11.78 -16.16 1.00
CA GLU A 5 10.79 -15.95 2.06
C GLU A 5 9.53 -15.34 1.45
N ARG A 6 8.37 -15.65 2.01
CA ARG A 6 7.09 -15.12 1.57
C ARG A 6 6.09 -15.09 2.71
N GLN A 7 5.39 -13.97 2.88
CA GLN A 7 4.31 -13.84 3.85
C GLN A 7 3.24 -12.85 3.36
N LEU A 8 1.97 -13.18 3.61
CA LEU A 8 0.83 -12.30 3.41
C LEU A 8 -0.11 -12.49 4.61
N ILE A 9 -0.34 -11.42 5.36
CA ILE A 9 -1.18 -11.44 6.56
C ILE A 9 -2.13 -10.27 6.53
N GLY A 10 -3.44 -10.57 6.60
CA GLY A 10 -4.48 -9.56 6.81
C GLY A 10 -4.47 -9.04 8.25
N LYS A 11 -4.65 -7.75 8.43
CA LYS A 11 -4.72 -7.10 9.76
C LYS A 11 -5.83 -7.66 10.64
N HIS A 12 -6.95 -8.03 10.06
CA HIS A 12 -8.10 -8.62 10.73
C HIS A 12 -8.29 -10.08 10.33
N SER A 13 -8.40 -10.36 9.05
CA SER A 13 -8.54 -11.71 8.49
C SER A 13 -7.95 -11.78 7.08
N GLN A 14 -7.68 -12.99 6.60
CA GLN A 14 -7.17 -13.17 5.24
C GLN A 14 -8.24 -12.85 4.17
N GLU A 15 -9.52 -13.05 4.52
CA GLU A 15 -10.65 -12.77 3.62
C GLU A 15 -10.85 -11.27 3.38
N THR A 16 -10.47 -10.44 4.34
CA THR A 16 -10.60 -8.97 4.26
C THR A 16 -9.29 -8.26 3.91
N CYS A 17 -8.20 -9.01 3.73
CA CYS A 17 -6.89 -8.47 3.39
C CYS A 17 -6.95 -7.71 2.07
N GLU A 18 -6.50 -6.46 2.06
CA GLU A 18 -6.42 -5.59 0.89
C GLU A 18 -5.07 -5.70 0.18
N ASP A 19 -4.09 -6.37 0.81
CA ASP A 19 -2.78 -6.64 0.24
C ASP A 19 -2.75 -7.91 -0.62
N GLY A 20 -1.80 -7.97 -1.55
CA GLY A 20 -1.59 -9.10 -2.43
C GLY A 20 -0.14 -9.37 -2.79
N ILE A 21 0.16 -10.63 -3.11
CA ILE A 21 1.44 -11.05 -3.69
C ILE A 21 1.15 -11.77 -5.00
N VAL A 22 1.83 -11.38 -6.06
CA VAL A 22 1.75 -12.03 -7.37
C VAL A 22 3.11 -12.59 -7.75
N GLU A 23 3.11 -13.85 -8.15
CA GLU A 23 4.29 -14.57 -8.63
C GLU A 23 3.98 -15.17 -10.01
N THR A 24 4.82 -14.85 -10.98
CA THR A 24 4.82 -15.43 -12.33
C THR A 24 6.27 -15.76 -12.73
N ASP A 25 6.48 -16.37 -13.88
CA ASP A 25 7.82 -16.65 -14.43
C ASP A 25 8.61 -15.38 -14.77
N ASN A 26 7.91 -14.24 -14.97
CA ASN A 26 8.50 -12.99 -15.45
C ASN A 26 8.36 -11.82 -14.48
N PHE A 27 7.41 -11.89 -13.55
CA PHE A 27 7.12 -10.80 -12.60
C PHE A 27 6.91 -11.32 -11.19
N ILE A 28 7.39 -10.57 -10.20
CA ILE A 28 7.04 -10.74 -8.79
C ILE A 28 6.58 -9.38 -8.29
N ALA A 29 5.43 -9.32 -7.63
CA ALA A 29 4.86 -8.07 -7.15
C ALA A 29 4.25 -8.20 -5.76
N VAL A 30 4.27 -7.08 -5.00
CA VAL A 30 3.39 -6.83 -3.87
C VAL A 30 2.45 -5.69 -4.24
N ILE A 31 1.20 -5.80 -3.81
CA ILE A 31 0.14 -4.84 -4.07
C ILE A 31 -0.47 -4.45 -2.73
N ASP A 32 -0.63 -3.16 -2.49
CA ASP A 32 -1.31 -2.59 -1.33
C ASP A 32 -2.57 -1.88 -1.80
N GLY A 33 -3.72 -2.46 -1.53
CA GLY A 33 -5.02 -1.90 -1.85
C GLY A 33 -5.45 -0.85 -0.84
N SER A 34 -5.67 0.39 -1.29
CA SER A 34 -6.02 1.49 -0.40
C SER A 34 -7.39 1.30 0.24
N THR A 35 -7.43 1.27 1.57
CA THR A 35 -8.69 1.25 2.33
C THR A 35 -9.55 2.46 1.98
N SER A 36 -10.80 2.21 1.56
CA SER A 36 -11.77 3.26 1.22
C SER A 36 -11.96 4.26 2.36
N LYS A 37 -12.13 5.52 1.99
CA LYS A 37 -12.48 6.60 2.92
C LYS A 37 -13.98 6.91 2.90
N THR A 38 -14.70 6.37 1.93
CA THR A 38 -16.15 6.48 1.78
C THR A 38 -16.80 5.10 1.91
N SER A 39 -18.12 5.07 2.06
CA SER A 39 -18.90 3.82 2.12
C SER A 39 -19.22 3.22 0.76
N ASN A 40 -18.87 3.93 -0.33
CA ASN A 40 -19.17 3.47 -1.67
C ASN A 40 -18.25 2.32 -2.08
N CYS A 41 -18.83 1.21 -2.48
CA CYS A 41 -18.12 0.07 -3.03
C CYS A 41 -18.53 -0.12 -4.50
N ILE A 42 -17.53 -0.27 -5.38
CA ILE A 42 -17.76 -0.53 -6.82
C ILE A 42 -18.20 -1.99 -7.02
N ASN A 43 -17.77 -2.87 -6.13
CA ASN A 43 -18.18 -4.26 -6.07
C ASN A 43 -18.81 -4.54 -4.70
N ASP A 44 -20.10 -4.92 -4.68
CA ASP A 44 -20.88 -5.12 -3.44
C ASP A 44 -20.32 -6.23 -2.51
N ASN A 45 -19.45 -7.09 -3.01
CA ASN A 45 -18.92 -8.24 -2.26
C ASN A 45 -17.54 -7.99 -1.63
N THR A 46 -16.93 -6.82 -1.84
CA THR A 46 -15.56 -6.55 -1.36
C THR A 46 -15.29 -5.05 -1.26
N THR A 47 -14.30 -4.67 -0.44
CA THR A 47 -13.83 -3.28 -0.36
C THR A 47 -13.15 -2.85 -1.67
N ASN A 48 -13.13 -1.55 -1.96
CA ASN A 48 -12.48 -1.02 -3.15
C ASN A 48 -10.98 -1.35 -3.20
N GLY A 49 -10.27 -1.28 -2.05
CA GLY A 49 -8.86 -1.64 -1.96
C GLY A 49 -8.60 -3.10 -2.32
N ARG A 50 -9.35 -4.02 -1.71
CA ARG A 50 -9.24 -5.45 -2.04
C ARG A 50 -9.62 -5.74 -3.49
N TYR A 51 -10.65 -5.11 -4.01
CA TYR A 51 -11.06 -5.29 -5.40
C TYR A 51 -9.97 -4.80 -6.37
N CYS A 52 -9.39 -3.63 -6.11
CA CYS A 52 -8.26 -3.11 -6.88
C CYS A 52 -7.07 -4.08 -6.87
N MET A 53 -6.70 -4.59 -5.71
CA MET A 53 -5.63 -5.58 -5.55
C MET A 53 -5.90 -6.85 -6.36
N GLN A 54 -7.13 -7.38 -6.34
CA GLN A 54 -7.52 -8.56 -7.11
C GLN A 54 -7.44 -8.32 -8.62
N LEU A 55 -7.91 -7.17 -9.10
CA LEU A 55 -7.84 -6.76 -10.49
C LEU A 55 -6.39 -6.64 -10.97
N LEU A 56 -5.54 -5.97 -10.19
CA LEU A 56 -4.11 -5.85 -10.50
C LEU A 56 -3.40 -7.20 -10.48
N SER A 57 -3.76 -8.07 -9.53
CA SER A 57 -3.22 -9.44 -9.48
C SER A 57 -3.57 -10.24 -10.74
N ALA A 58 -4.79 -10.12 -11.23
CA ALA A 58 -5.22 -10.75 -12.48
C ALA A 58 -4.52 -10.14 -13.71
N CYS A 59 -4.39 -8.81 -13.73
CA CYS A 59 -3.71 -8.05 -14.76
C CYS A 59 -2.23 -8.47 -14.89
N ILE A 60 -1.49 -8.53 -13.78
CA ILE A 60 -0.05 -8.87 -13.77
C ILE A 60 0.21 -10.30 -14.25
N LYS A 61 -0.68 -11.24 -13.98
CA LYS A 61 -0.56 -12.64 -14.45
C LYS A 61 -0.61 -12.78 -15.96
N ASN A 62 -1.18 -11.80 -16.65
CA ASN A 62 -1.37 -11.81 -18.11
C ASN A 62 -0.47 -10.79 -18.84
N LEU A 63 0.53 -10.21 -18.16
CA LEU A 63 1.43 -9.25 -18.77
C LEU A 63 2.39 -9.90 -19.77
N GLU A 64 2.64 -9.20 -20.87
CA GLU A 64 3.72 -9.55 -21.78
C GLU A 64 5.07 -9.47 -21.06
N PRO A 65 5.93 -10.50 -21.15
CA PRO A 65 7.20 -10.55 -20.42
C PRO A 65 8.13 -9.35 -20.65
N THR A 66 8.07 -8.75 -21.84
CA THR A 66 8.96 -7.67 -22.29
C THR A 66 8.36 -6.28 -22.11
N ILE A 67 7.18 -6.17 -21.52
CA ILE A 67 6.51 -4.86 -21.30
C ILE A 67 7.42 -3.91 -20.53
N GLY A 68 7.60 -2.68 -21.05
CA GLY A 68 8.34 -1.62 -20.36
C GLY A 68 7.43 -0.84 -19.42
N ILE A 69 8.03 -0.12 -18.47
CA ILE A 69 7.29 0.59 -17.39
C ILE A 69 6.21 1.54 -17.93
N LYS A 70 6.45 2.29 -19.01
CA LYS A 70 5.45 3.19 -19.58
C LYS A 70 4.23 2.41 -20.08
N SER A 71 4.45 1.38 -20.90
CA SER A 71 3.36 0.54 -21.42
C SER A 71 2.65 -0.23 -20.31
N PHE A 72 3.36 -0.61 -19.24
CA PHE A 72 2.78 -1.19 -18.04
C PHE A 72 1.81 -0.20 -17.38
N CYS A 73 2.23 1.05 -17.15
CA CYS A 73 1.38 2.08 -16.56
C CYS A 73 0.13 2.33 -17.42
N ASP A 74 0.29 2.44 -18.74
CA ASP A 74 -0.83 2.64 -19.67
C ASP A 74 -1.80 1.43 -19.63
N TYR A 75 -1.25 0.22 -19.56
CA TYR A 75 -2.03 -1.01 -19.52
C TYR A 75 -2.84 -1.14 -18.23
N VAL A 76 -2.23 -0.98 -17.04
CA VAL A 76 -2.96 -1.08 -15.76
C VAL A 76 -3.98 0.04 -15.60
N THR A 77 -3.66 1.26 -16.07
CA THR A 77 -4.61 2.37 -16.09
C THR A 77 -5.84 2.02 -16.92
N SER A 78 -5.62 1.56 -18.16
CA SER A 78 -6.71 1.18 -19.07
C SER A 78 -7.53 0.00 -18.52
N TYR A 79 -6.87 -0.96 -17.89
CA TYR A 79 -7.52 -2.13 -17.29
C TYR A 79 -8.50 -1.72 -16.17
N ILE A 80 -8.06 -0.90 -15.22
CA ILE A 80 -8.94 -0.41 -14.14
C ILE A 80 -10.00 0.55 -14.69
N HIS A 81 -9.65 1.44 -15.63
CA HIS A 81 -10.61 2.34 -16.26
C HIS A 81 -11.75 1.58 -16.94
N GLN A 82 -11.44 0.47 -17.61
CA GLN A 82 -12.47 -0.37 -18.24
C GLN A 82 -13.42 -1.01 -17.20
N VAL A 83 -12.95 -1.29 -15.99
CA VAL A 83 -13.80 -1.76 -14.89
C VAL A 83 -14.84 -0.71 -14.52
N TYR A 84 -14.46 0.57 -14.43
CA TYR A 84 -15.43 1.66 -14.20
C TYR A 84 -16.53 1.71 -15.26
N ILE A 85 -16.14 1.57 -16.54
CA ILE A 85 -17.10 1.54 -17.65
C ILE A 85 -18.05 0.35 -17.54
N CYS A 86 -17.51 -0.85 -17.22
CA CYS A 86 -18.33 -2.07 -17.07
C CYS A 86 -19.31 -1.99 -15.89
N HIS A 87 -18.97 -1.24 -14.85
CA HIS A 87 -19.86 -0.98 -13.70
C HIS A 87 -20.75 0.26 -13.89
N ASN A 88 -20.77 0.88 -15.09
CA ASN A 88 -21.53 2.09 -15.40
C ASN A 88 -21.25 3.26 -14.43
N MET A 89 -20.01 3.39 -13.97
CA MET A 89 -19.60 4.48 -13.09
C MET A 89 -19.55 5.81 -13.85
N ASP A 90 -19.93 6.88 -13.18
CA ASP A 90 -19.77 8.24 -13.73
C ASP A 90 -18.28 8.63 -13.71
N LEU A 91 -17.63 8.59 -14.88
CA LEU A 91 -16.21 8.92 -15.02
C LEU A 91 -15.90 10.38 -14.72
N HIS A 92 -16.87 11.29 -14.93
CA HIS A 92 -16.70 12.70 -14.58
C HIS A 92 -16.67 12.84 -13.05
N MET A 93 -17.63 12.24 -12.36
CA MET A 93 -17.65 12.21 -10.90
C MET A 93 -16.34 11.59 -10.35
N LEU A 94 -15.88 10.46 -10.88
CA LEU A 94 -14.61 9.85 -10.47
C LEU A 94 -13.40 10.75 -10.75
N SER A 95 -13.44 11.62 -11.78
CA SER A 95 -12.34 12.54 -12.05
C SER A 95 -12.25 13.65 -11.00
N GLU A 96 -13.38 14.10 -10.46
CA GLU A 96 -13.47 15.13 -9.42
C GLU A 96 -13.34 14.58 -7.99
N HIS A 97 -13.63 13.28 -7.81
CA HIS A 97 -13.62 12.57 -6.52
C HIS A 97 -12.66 11.38 -6.50
N PRO A 98 -11.34 11.62 -6.45
CA PRO A 98 -10.33 10.55 -6.40
C PRO A 98 -10.52 9.57 -5.24
N GLU A 99 -11.12 10.01 -4.12
CA GLU A 99 -11.43 9.20 -2.94
C GLU A 99 -12.43 8.07 -3.22
N GLU A 100 -13.20 8.15 -4.31
CA GLU A 100 -14.17 7.15 -4.74
C GLU A 100 -13.59 6.10 -5.69
N ARG A 101 -12.33 6.27 -6.12
CA ARG A 101 -11.69 5.36 -7.08
C ARG A 101 -11.19 4.08 -6.42
N LEU A 102 -11.08 3.04 -7.23
CA LEU A 102 -10.23 1.89 -6.91
C LEU A 102 -8.78 2.37 -6.87
N THR A 103 -8.11 2.21 -5.75
CA THR A 103 -6.75 2.73 -5.61
C THR A 103 -5.84 1.67 -5.02
N ALA A 104 -4.63 1.53 -5.57
CA ALA A 104 -3.60 0.67 -5.02
C ALA A 104 -2.20 1.22 -5.27
N SER A 105 -1.28 0.85 -4.37
CA SER A 105 0.16 0.97 -4.53
C SER A 105 0.76 -0.36 -4.96
N LEU A 106 1.90 -0.31 -5.63
CA LEU A 106 2.54 -1.50 -6.22
C LEU A 106 4.07 -1.37 -6.16
N ALA A 107 4.74 -2.46 -5.78
CA ALA A 107 6.14 -2.69 -6.13
C ALA A 107 6.25 -3.99 -6.92
N ILE A 108 6.79 -3.92 -8.14
CA ILE A 108 6.89 -5.04 -9.07
C ILE A 108 8.29 -5.18 -9.64
N PHE A 109 8.84 -6.39 -9.59
CA PHE A 109 10.07 -6.76 -10.27
C PHE A 109 9.75 -7.30 -11.66
N SER A 110 10.43 -6.75 -12.68
CA SER A 110 10.44 -7.25 -14.06
C SER A 110 11.72 -8.02 -14.32
N LYS A 111 11.63 -9.30 -14.61
CA LYS A 111 12.77 -10.16 -14.92
C LYS A 111 13.46 -9.75 -16.21
N PHE A 112 12.70 -9.38 -17.26
CA PHE A 112 13.25 -8.98 -18.55
C PHE A 112 14.09 -7.71 -18.44
N HIS A 113 13.57 -6.69 -17.71
CA HIS A 113 14.27 -5.42 -17.52
C HIS A 113 15.29 -5.46 -16.37
N ASN A 114 15.21 -6.50 -15.53
CA ASN A 114 16.01 -6.61 -14.31
C ASN A 114 15.89 -5.37 -13.41
N GLN A 115 14.64 -4.94 -13.19
CA GLN A 115 14.30 -3.71 -12.47
C GLN A 115 13.12 -3.95 -11.52
N VAL A 116 13.11 -3.23 -10.40
CA VAL A 116 11.92 -3.01 -9.58
C VAL A 116 11.30 -1.67 -9.99
N TRP A 117 9.99 -1.67 -10.22
CA TRP A 117 9.18 -0.48 -10.43
C TRP A 117 8.29 -0.27 -9.22
N MET A 118 8.30 0.95 -8.65
CA MET A 118 7.45 1.33 -7.52
C MET A 118 6.48 2.41 -7.96
N ILE A 119 5.19 2.16 -7.76
CA ILE A 119 4.07 3.08 -8.00
C ILE A 119 3.27 3.14 -6.70
N GLY A 120 3.29 4.29 -6.02
CA GLY A 120 2.75 4.41 -4.65
C GLY A 120 3.78 4.08 -3.57
N ASP A 121 3.32 3.78 -2.37
CA ASP A 121 4.07 3.75 -1.11
C ASP A 121 4.51 2.38 -0.61
N CYS A 122 4.40 1.34 -1.44
CA CYS A 122 5.11 0.08 -1.16
C CYS A 122 6.60 0.33 -0.94
N GLN A 123 7.27 -0.63 -0.30
CA GLN A 123 8.69 -0.56 0.06
C GLN A 123 9.48 -1.66 -0.64
N CYS A 124 10.79 -1.49 -0.79
CA CYS A 124 11.66 -2.58 -1.20
C CYS A 124 13.08 -2.45 -0.64
N ILE A 125 13.78 -3.59 -0.58
CA ILE A 125 15.22 -3.64 -0.40
C ILE A 125 15.80 -4.33 -1.64
N VAL A 126 16.65 -3.62 -2.36
CA VAL A 126 17.31 -4.13 -3.57
C VAL A 126 18.81 -4.15 -3.33
N ASP A 127 19.40 -5.33 -3.42
CA ASP A 127 20.85 -5.55 -3.20
C ASP A 127 21.36 -4.91 -1.90
N GLY A 128 20.57 -5.03 -0.82
CA GLY A 128 20.88 -4.53 0.51
C GLY A 128 20.51 -3.05 0.74
N LYS A 129 20.09 -2.29 -0.27
CA LYS A 129 19.69 -0.89 -0.14
C LYS A 129 18.17 -0.76 -0.04
N PHE A 130 17.71 -0.04 0.99
CA PHE A 130 16.30 0.27 1.23
C PHE A 130 15.81 1.40 0.32
N TYR A 131 14.59 1.24 -0.18
CA TYR A 131 13.86 2.24 -0.97
C TYR A 131 12.41 2.29 -0.52
N GLU A 132 11.90 3.49 -0.36
CA GLU A 132 10.51 3.82 -0.08
C GLU A 132 10.03 4.93 -1.02
N ASN A 133 8.73 5.12 -1.11
CA ASN A 133 8.14 6.16 -1.96
C ASN A 133 6.91 6.77 -1.28
N PRO A 134 7.07 7.39 -0.07
CA PRO A 134 5.97 7.85 0.75
C PRO A 134 5.16 8.96 0.07
N LYS A 135 3.87 9.03 0.39
CA LYS A 135 3.00 10.15 -0.01
C LYS A 135 3.50 11.44 0.66
N PRO A 136 3.56 12.57 -0.06
CA PRO A 136 4.20 13.79 0.43
C PRO A 136 3.64 14.34 1.76
N THR A 137 2.35 14.12 2.03
CA THR A 137 1.65 14.67 3.21
C THR A 137 1.47 13.66 4.33
N GLU A 138 1.76 12.38 4.11
CA GLU A 138 1.42 11.29 5.04
C GLU A 138 2.06 11.47 6.42
N GLY A 139 3.35 11.80 6.47
CA GLY A 139 4.05 12.05 7.73
C GLY A 139 3.48 13.23 8.52
N LEU A 140 3.04 14.30 7.84
CA LEU A 140 2.41 15.46 8.49
C LEU A 140 1.04 15.10 9.06
N ILE A 141 0.26 14.29 8.34
CA ILE A 141 -1.06 13.82 8.78
C ILE A 141 -0.89 12.88 9.98
N ALA A 142 0.08 11.96 9.93
CA ALA A 142 0.40 11.07 11.04
C ALA A 142 0.85 11.85 12.29
N GLU A 143 1.70 12.86 12.13
CA GLU A 143 2.12 13.77 13.22
C GLU A 143 0.93 14.50 13.84
N LYS A 144 0.02 15.07 13.02
CA LYS A 144 -1.19 15.76 13.48
C LYS A 144 -2.07 14.83 14.32
N ARG A 145 -2.24 13.57 13.87
CA ARG A 145 -2.97 12.55 14.63
C ARG A 145 -2.28 12.24 15.97
N ALA A 146 -0.97 12.04 15.95
CA ALA A 146 -0.19 11.73 17.16
C ALA A 146 -0.30 12.86 18.21
N ILE A 147 -0.16 14.11 17.80
CA ILE A 147 -0.31 15.28 18.68
C ILE A 147 -1.73 15.33 19.27
N TYR A 148 -2.76 15.09 18.47
CA TYR A 148 -4.14 15.07 18.95
C TYR A 148 -4.33 14.01 20.04
N ILE A 149 -3.93 12.75 19.77
CA ILE A 149 -4.08 11.64 20.72
C ILE A 149 -3.28 11.93 22.02
N ALA A 150 -2.04 12.38 21.91
CA ALA A 150 -1.21 12.73 23.08
C ALA A 150 -1.86 13.83 23.96
N LYS A 151 -2.51 14.83 23.33
CA LYS A 151 -3.27 15.85 24.03
C LYS A 151 -4.50 15.28 24.74
N GLN A 152 -5.26 14.39 24.10
CA GLN A 152 -6.43 13.76 24.73
C GLN A 152 -6.04 12.90 25.93
N LEU A 153 -4.95 12.15 25.85
CA LEU A 153 -4.38 11.38 26.97
C LEU A 153 -3.99 12.27 28.16
N THR A 154 -3.59 13.52 27.92
CA THR A 154 -3.29 14.49 28.99
C THR A 154 -4.57 15.01 29.64
N ILE A 155 -5.67 15.16 28.87
CA ILE A 155 -6.95 15.66 29.35
C ILE A 155 -7.71 14.57 30.10
N ASP A 156 -7.78 13.37 29.54
CA ASP A 156 -8.44 12.20 30.13
C ASP A 156 -7.54 10.97 30.01
N PRO A 157 -6.68 10.70 31.00
CA PRO A 157 -5.81 9.52 31.02
C PRO A 157 -6.56 8.17 31.09
N GLN A 158 -7.86 8.17 31.35
CA GLN A 158 -8.69 6.97 31.45
C GLN A 158 -9.49 6.68 30.17
N GLN A 159 -9.42 7.55 29.16
CA GLN A 159 -10.08 7.32 27.88
C GLN A 159 -9.57 6.00 27.25
N SER A 160 -10.48 5.19 26.72
CA SER A 160 -10.09 3.90 26.14
C SER A 160 -9.17 4.10 24.93
N PRO A 161 -8.13 3.26 24.75
CA PRO A 161 -7.25 3.33 23.59
C PRO A 161 -7.98 3.26 22.26
N GLU A 162 -9.04 2.44 22.19
CA GLU A 162 -9.85 2.26 20.99
C GLU A 162 -10.61 3.57 20.63
N SER A 163 -11.25 4.22 21.61
CA SER A 163 -11.90 5.52 21.41
C SER A 163 -10.90 6.56 20.94
N LEU A 164 -9.73 6.65 21.58
CA LEU A 164 -8.65 7.56 21.18
C LEU A 164 -8.19 7.35 19.74
N MET A 165 -8.08 6.10 19.29
CA MET A 165 -7.67 5.78 17.92
C MET A 165 -8.74 6.18 16.90
N ILE A 166 -10.03 5.96 17.23
CA ILE A 166 -11.16 6.38 16.40
C ILE A 166 -11.22 7.91 16.31
N ASP A 167 -11.16 8.60 17.45
CA ASP A 167 -11.20 10.07 17.52
C ASP A 167 -10.00 10.69 16.79
N GLY A 168 -8.80 10.11 16.97
CA GLY A 168 -7.60 10.53 16.28
C GLY A 168 -7.71 10.35 14.76
N ARG A 169 -8.34 9.28 14.29
CA ARG A 169 -8.62 9.07 12.87
C ARG A 169 -9.62 10.06 12.32
N ASN A 170 -10.70 10.31 13.06
CA ASN A 170 -11.73 11.30 12.71
C ASN A 170 -11.15 12.73 12.66
N HIS A 171 -10.22 13.05 13.57
CA HIS A 171 -9.57 14.38 13.62
C HIS A 171 -8.77 14.70 12.36
N ILE A 172 -8.20 13.69 11.69
CA ILE A 172 -7.40 13.86 10.47
C ILE A 172 -8.16 13.46 9.19
N PHE A 173 -9.46 13.19 9.28
CA PHE A 173 -10.22 12.62 8.16
C PHE A 173 -10.25 13.54 6.94
N SER A 174 -10.46 14.85 7.14
CA SER A 174 -10.39 15.84 6.06
C SER A 174 -9.00 15.91 5.41
N ASP A 175 -7.92 15.83 6.21
CA ASP A 175 -6.56 15.83 5.67
C ASP A 175 -6.28 14.59 4.81
N LEU A 176 -6.89 13.45 5.17
CA LEU A 176 -6.78 12.22 4.37
C LEU A 176 -7.51 12.36 3.02
N LEU A 177 -8.70 12.98 3.00
CA LEU A 177 -9.42 13.27 1.76
C LEU A 177 -8.62 14.27 0.89
N ASP A 178 -8.10 15.35 1.47
CA ASP A 178 -7.26 16.33 0.78
C ASP A 178 -6.00 15.67 0.19
N SER A 179 -5.41 14.71 0.90
CA SER A 179 -4.30 13.92 0.38
C SER A 179 -4.69 13.09 -0.83
N MET A 180 -5.88 12.49 -0.83
CA MET A 180 -6.39 11.71 -1.97
C MET A 180 -6.68 12.59 -3.20
N GLN A 181 -7.10 13.85 -3.01
CA GLN A 181 -7.25 14.81 -4.11
C GLN A 181 -5.92 15.10 -4.85
N ALA A 182 -4.79 14.84 -4.20
CA ALA A 182 -3.45 15.02 -4.78
C ALA A 182 -2.91 13.77 -5.51
N GLN A 183 -3.65 12.64 -5.47
CA GLN A 183 -3.20 11.40 -6.16
C GLN A 183 -3.15 11.61 -7.68
N ASN A 184 -2.11 11.07 -8.29
CA ASN A 184 -1.75 11.25 -9.69
C ASN A 184 -1.54 12.72 -10.15
N LEU A 185 -1.50 13.67 -9.19
CA LEU A 185 -1.08 15.04 -9.38
C LEU A 185 0.28 15.32 -8.70
N LYS A 186 0.50 14.80 -7.49
CA LYS A 186 1.70 15.02 -6.68
C LYS A 186 2.43 13.74 -6.32
N TYR A 187 1.77 12.59 -6.33
CA TYR A 187 2.34 11.27 -6.10
C TYR A 187 1.63 10.23 -6.99
N ALA A 188 2.31 9.14 -7.30
CA ALA A 188 1.78 8.11 -8.17
C ALA A 188 0.94 7.08 -7.39
N VAL A 189 -0.18 6.66 -7.96
CA VAL A 189 -0.97 5.48 -7.56
C VAL A 189 -1.59 4.86 -8.82
N ILE A 190 -2.07 3.62 -8.70
CA ILE A 190 -2.87 2.97 -9.74
C ILE A 190 -4.33 3.13 -9.36
N ASP A 191 -5.10 3.91 -10.15
CA ASP A 191 -6.49 4.26 -9.83
C ASP A 191 -7.42 4.31 -11.07
N GLY A 192 -6.95 3.83 -12.23
CA GLY A 192 -7.71 3.87 -13.48
C GLY A 192 -7.64 5.22 -14.21
N PHE A 193 -6.85 6.17 -13.70
CA PHE A 193 -6.53 7.44 -14.33
C PHE A 193 -5.02 7.53 -14.62
N PRO A 194 -4.56 8.48 -15.48
CA PRO A 194 -3.15 8.58 -15.86
C PRO A 194 -2.23 8.71 -14.65
N ILE A 195 -1.26 7.82 -14.54
CA ILE A 195 -0.32 7.75 -13.43
C ILE A 195 0.69 8.91 -13.51
N TYR A 196 0.93 9.59 -12.38
CA TYR A 196 1.94 10.65 -12.25
C TYR A 196 3.36 10.11 -12.46
N GLN A 197 3.93 10.36 -13.64
CA GLN A 197 5.18 9.74 -14.08
C GLN A 197 6.39 10.07 -13.17
N ASN A 198 6.44 11.31 -12.64
CA ASN A 198 7.53 11.72 -11.73
C ASN A 198 7.46 11.06 -10.35
N GLY A 199 6.34 10.42 -10.01
CA GLY A 199 6.14 9.66 -8.78
C GLY A 199 6.53 8.18 -8.91
N ILE A 200 7.01 7.72 -10.07
CA ILE A 200 7.42 6.34 -10.31
C ILE A 200 8.92 6.20 -10.01
N LYS A 201 9.29 5.19 -9.21
CA LYS A 201 10.70 4.83 -9.01
C LYS A 201 11.06 3.59 -9.82
N ILE A 202 12.20 3.65 -10.51
CA ILE A 202 12.77 2.54 -11.29
C ILE A 202 14.13 2.21 -10.68
N ILE A 203 14.28 0.99 -10.18
CA ILE A 203 15.46 0.57 -9.42
C ILE A 203 16.10 -0.62 -10.15
N PRO A 204 17.34 -0.50 -10.63
CA PRO A 204 18.05 -1.63 -11.23
C PRO A 204 18.38 -2.68 -10.16
N VAL A 205 18.31 -3.95 -10.56
CA VAL A 205 18.55 -5.10 -9.70
C VAL A 205 19.79 -5.87 -10.18
N ILE A 206 20.61 -6.33 -9.24
CA ILE A 206 21.76 -7.20 -9.52
C ILE A 206 21.43 -8.65 -9.14
N SER A 207 20.99 -8.89 -7.89
CA SER A 207 20.88 -10.26 -7.40
C SER A 207 19.75 -10.55 -6.42
N HIS A 208 19.45 -9.64 -5.50
CA HIS A 208 18.53 -9.89 -4.38
C HIS A 208 17.51 -8.77 -4.23
N VAL A 209 16.25 -9.17 -4.09
CA VAL A 209 15.12 -8.25 -3.93
C VAL A 209 14.23 -8.70 -2.78
N ILE A 210 13.81 -7.73 -1.98
CA ILE A 210 12.72 -7.84 -1.04
C ILE A 210 11.68 -6.80 -1.47
N LEU A 211 10.44 -7.20 -1.65
CA LEU A 211 9.29 -6.32 -1.84
C LEU A 211 8.38 -6.44 -0.63
N ALA A 212 7.84 -5.32 -0.15
CA ALA A 212 6.90 -5.28 0.95
C ALA A 212 5.89 -4.13 0.79
N THR A 213 4.71 -4.30 1.40
CA THR A 213 3.74 -3.23 1.60
C THR A 213 4.10 -2.38 2.83
N ASP A 214 3.42 -1.27 3.05
CA ASP A 214 3.70 -0.32 4.15
C ASP A 214 3.28 -0.83 5.54
N GLY A 215 2.61 -1.98 5.61
CA GLY A 215 2.31 -2.66 6.88
C GLY A 215 3.54 -3.10 7.69
N TYR A 216 4.75 -2.97 7.12
CA TYR A 216 6.02 -3.10 7.85
C TYR A 216 6.61 -1.72 8.16
N PRO A 217 6.45 -1.17 9.38
CA PRO A 217 6.99 0.15 9.74
C PRO A 217 8.52 0.20 9.66
N PHE A 218 9.17 -0.96 9.81
CA PHE A 218 10.63 -1.12 9.77
C PHE A 218 10.99 -2.35 8.96
N LEU A 219 10.98 -2.24 7.63
CA LEU A 219 11.39 -3.33 6.74
C LEU A 219 12.87 -3.69 6.96
N ARG A 220 13.16 -4.99 7.10
CA ARG A 220 14.50 -5.54 7.35
C ARG A 220 14.91 -6.52 6.26
N GLN A 221 16.19 -6.97 6.32
CA GLN A 221 16.80 -7.88 5.34
C GLN A 221 16.21 -9.30 5.39
N THR A 222 15.51 -9.66 6.47
CA THR A 222 14.83 -10.95 6.64
C THR A 222 13.38 -10.74 7.09
N LEU A 223 12.52 -11.69 6.75
CA LEU A 223 11.14 -11.71 7.22
C LEU A 223 11.08 -11.76 8.75
N ALA A 224 11.91 -12.62 9.38
CA ALA A 224 11.94 -12.75 10.82
C ALA A 224 12.29 -11.43 11.54
N ASP A 225 13.26 -10.67 11.01
CA ASP A 225 13.65 -9.38 11.60
C ASP A 225 12.58 -8.31 11.38
N SER A 226 11.90 -8.32 10.23
CA SER A 226 10.77 -7.41 9.91
C SER A 226 9.58 -7.67 10.84
N GLU A 227 9.18 -8.93 11.02
CA GLU A 227 8.12 -9.33 11.95
C GLU A 227 8.48 -9.02 13.42
N ASN A 228 9.74 -9.25 13.82
CA ASN A 228 10.20 -8.90 15.16
C ASN A 228 10.18 -7.38 15.40
N ALA A 229 10.55 -6.59 14.41
CA ALA A 229 10.48 -5.12 14.50
C ALA A 229 9.04 -4.63 14.60
N LEU A 230 8.11 -5.18 13.80
CA LEU A 230 6.68 -4.89 13.89
C LEU A 230 6.10 -5.29 15.26
N ARG A 231 6.39 -6.49 15.73
CA ARG A 231 5.93 -6.97 17.04
C ARG A 231 6.37 -6.02 18.16
N LYS A 232 7.65 -5.63 18.19
CA LYS A 232 8.18 -4.66 19.17
C LYS A 232 7.50 -3.31 19.08
N GLN A 233 7.21 -2.82 17.87
CA GLN A 233 6.48 -1.59 17.67
C GLN A 233 5.08 -1.67 18.28
N LEU A 234 4.32 -2.74 17.98
CA LEU A 234 2.96 -2.91 18.49
C LEU A 234 2.90 -3.13 20.00
N GLU A 235 3.93 -3.76 20.60
CA GLU A 235 4.05 -3.93 22.06
C GLU A 235 4.35 -2.61 22.76
N HIS A 236 5.17 -1.75 22.15
CA HIS A 236 5.64 -0.50 22.77
C HIS A 236 4.73 0.69 22.50
N ASP A 237 4.27 0.83 21.26
CA ASP A 237 3.45 1.95 20.79
C ASP A 237 2.31 1.44 19.88
N PRO A 238 1.30 0.75 20.45
CA PRO A 238 0.20 0.17 19.67
C PRO A 238 -0.67 1.22 18.97
N MET A 239 -0.65 2.47 19.46
CA MET A 239 -1.39 3.57 18.84
C MET A 239 -0.65 4.20 17.65
N ASN A 240 0.61 3.87 17.43
CA ASN A 240 1.46 4.47 16.39
C ASN A 240 1.50 6.00 16.48
N ILE A 241 1.92 6.52 17.64
CA ILE A 241 1.98 7.97 17.95
C ILE A 241 3.33 8.44 18.45
N ASP A 242 4.27 7.53 18.75
CA ASP A 242 5.56 7.82 19.35
C ASP A 242 6.73 7.37 18.46
N SER A 243 7.14 6.11 18.57
CA SER A 243 8.33 5.58 17.87
C SER A 243 8.12 5.36 16.37
N PHE A 244 6.89 5.15 15.96
CA PHE A 244 6.43 5.13 14.56
C PHE A 244 5.08 5.84 14.47
N LYS A 245 5.02 6.98 13.79
CA LYS A 245 3.77 7.71 13.62
C LYS A 245 3.07 7.29 12.34
N ALA A 246 1.80 6.87 12.47
CA ALA A 246 0.97 6.47 11.34
C ALA A 246 -0.44 7.07 11.43
N THR A 247 -1.17 7.02 10.32
CA THR A 247 -2.55 7.52 10.26
C THR A 247 -3.55 6.58 10.95
N LYS A 248 -3.11 5.40 11.40
CA LYS A 248 -3.90 4.37 12.10
C LYS A 248 -3.04 3.66 13.14
N GLY A 249 -3.68 3.06 14.15
CA GLY A 249 -3.05 2.23 15.18
C GLY A 249 -3.66 0.83 15.22
N LEU A 250 -3.21 0.00 16.18
CA LEU A 250 -3.70 -1.35 16.38
C LEU A 250 -5.10 -1.33 16.99
N MET A 251 -6.11 -1.70 16.21
CA MET A 251 -7.49 -1.81 16.66
C MET A 251 -7.74 -3.15 17.37
N ASN A 252 -8.70 -3.17 18.29
CA ASN A 252 -9.07 -4.39 19.00
C ASN A 252 -9.53 -5.48 18.01
N GLY A 253 -9.08 -6.72 18.24
CA GLY A 253 -9.34 -7.87 17.37
C GLY A 253 -8.44 -7.97 16.14
N ASN A 254 -7.59 -6.98 15.87
CA ASN A 254 -6.60 -7.03 14.81
C ASN A 254 -5.25 -7.60 15.29
N VAL A 255 -4.52 -8.27 14.41
CA VAL A 255 -3.16 -8.78 14.67
C VAL A 255 -2.08 -7.77 14.27
N SER A 256 -2.45 -6.70 13.57
CA SER A 256 -1.57 -5.60 13.17
C SER A 256 -2.39 -4.33 12.94
N PHE A 257 -1.71 -3.18 12.83
CA PHE A 257 -2.35 -1.91 12.48
C PHE A 257 -2.72 -1.84 10.99
N ASP A 258 -2.07 -2.65 10.13
CA ASP A 258 -2.35 -2.78 8.70
C ASP A 258 -2.18 -4.20 8.19
N ASP A 259 -2.73 -4.46 6.98
CA ASP A 259 -2.40 -5.62 6.17
C ASP A 259 -0.91 -5.58 5.82
N ARG A 260 -0.29 -6.72 5.57
CA ARG A 260 1.13 -6.74 5.19
C ARG A 260 1.49 -7.89 4.28
N ALA A 261 2.24 -7.54 3.24
CA ALA A 261 2.83 -8.46 2.29
C ALA A 261 4.36 -8.32 2.30
N TYR A 262 5.06 -9.45 2.24
CA TYR A 262 6.51 -9.52 2.16
C TYR A 262 6.92 -10.66 1.23
N ILE A 263 7.83 -10.41 0.31
CA ILE A 263 8.44 -11.44 -0.52
C ILE A 263 9.92 -11.14 -0.77
N SER A 264 10.77 -12.12 -0.49
CA SER A 264 12.22 -12.07 -0.72
C SER A 264 12.61 -13.11 -1.74
N PHE A 265 13.42 -12.74 -2.73
CA PHE A 265 13.88 -13.63 -3.79
C PHE A 265 15.23 -13.23 -4.35
N ARG A 266 15.89 -14.20 -4.99
CA ARG A 266 17.07 -13.96 -5.81
C ARG A 266 16.72 -14.04 -7.29
N THR A 267 17.25 -13.09 -8.05
CA THR A 267 17.28 -13.20 -9.49
C THR A 267 18.28 -14.27 -9.88
N ILE A 268 17.94 -15.14 -10.81
CA ILE A 268 18.92 -16.08 -11.36
C ILE A 268 19.72 -15.27 -12.37
N VAL A 269 20.97 -14.97 -12.03
CA VAL A 269 21.94 -14.46 -13.01
C VAL A 269 22.25 -15.63 -13.93
N LEU A 270 21.89 -15.53 -15.19
CA LEU A 270 22.28 -16.47 -16.25
C LEU A 270 23.75 -16.33 -16.56
#